data_73b02903241de65e1464a1f73b600fd5
#
_entry.id   73b02903241de65e1464a1f73b600fd5
#
_cell.length_a   1.000
_cell.length_b   1.000
_cell.length_c   1.000
_cell.angle_alpha   90.00
_cell.angle_beta   90.00
_cell.angle_gamma   90.00
#
_symmetry.space_group_name_H-M   'P 1'
#
loop_
_entity.id
_entity.type
_entity.pdbx_description
1 polymer ?
#
loop_
_entity_poly.entity_id
_entity_poly.type
_entity_poly.pdbx_seq_one_letter_code
_entity_poly.pdbx_strand_id
1 'polypeptide(L)'
;PDTPVPIEANPEQLSKTFMSIFANSIYAMVKKAQRTTYEPELSTKVTTAGKTITIVIRDNGIGIEETIINKIFDPFFTTKPTGEASGVGLYLAHEVIQNYGGDIRVDSVKDEFCEFTITLPALMK
;
A
#
# COMPACT_ATOMS: atom_id res chain seq x y z
N PRO A 1 -6.44 2.61 15.77
CA PRO A 1 -6.76 2.88 17.17
C PRO A 1 -6.91 4.37 17.42
N ASP A 2 -7.70 4.72 18.43
CA ASP A 2 -7.95 6.11 18.80
C ASP A 2 -6.76 6.72 19.53
N THR A 3 -5.96 5.90 20.18
CA THR A 3 -4.77 6.37 20.87
C THR A 3 -3.54 6.27 19.97
N PRO A 4 -2.64 7.26 20.01
CA PRO A 4 -1.42 7.18 19.22
C PRO A 4 -0.59 5.95 19.61
N VAL A 5 -0.04 5.31 18.60
CA VAL A 5 0.85 4.16 18.79
C VAL A 5 2.26 4.59 18.43
N PRO A 6 3.22 4.58 19.36
CA PRO A 6 4.55 5.06 19.06
C PRO A 6 5.32 4.09 18.15
N ILE A 7 5.98 4.67 17.16
CA ILE A 7 6.85 3.97 16.22
C ILE A 7 8.16 4.73 16.15
N GLU A 8 9.27 4.03 16.21
CA GLU A 8 10.56 4.66 15.98
C GLU A 8 10.83 4.70 14.48
N ALA A 9 10.51 5.81 13.87
CA ALA A 9 10.61 5.97 12.42
C ALA A 9 10.69 7.46 12.04
N ASN A 10 11.20 7.72 10.85
CA ASN A 10 11.21 9.05 10.28
C ASN A 10 9.81 9.36 9.74
N PRO A 11 9.11 10.37 10.30
CA PRO A 11 7.74 10.68 9.86
C PRO A 11 7.64 11.04 8.39
N GLU A 12 8.65 11.72 7.84
CA GLU A 12 8.64 12.10 6.44
C GLU A 12 8.72 10.89 5.52
N GLN A 13 9.59 9.93 5.85
CA GLN A 13 9.71 8.70 5.07
C GLN A 13 8.43 7.87 5.14
N LEU A 14 7.84 7.72 6.32
CA LEU A 14 6.60 6.99 6.47
C LEU A 14 5.46 7.66 5.71
N SER A 15 5.37 8.99 5.79
CA SER A 15 4.36 9.74 5.07
C SER A 15 4.44 9.48 3.56
N LYS A 16 5.64 9.54 2.99
CA LYS A 16 5.85 9.27 1.57
C LYS A 16 5.48 7.84 1.21
N THR A 17 5.80 6.89 2.10
CA THR A 17 5.46 5.48 1.90
C THR A 17 3.96 5.29 1.78
N PHE A 18 3.19 5.84 2.73
CA PHE A 18 1.75 5.71 2.70
C PHE A 18 1.13 6.46 1.53
N MET A 19 1.67 7.63 1.17
CA MET A 19 1.20 8.36 0.00
C MET A 19 1.38 7.56 -1.29
N SER A 20 2.48 6.82 -1.42
CA SER A 20 2.71 5.95 -2.58
C SER A 20 1.66 4.85 -2.66
N ILE A 21 1.33 4.24 -1.51
CA ILE A 21 0.32 3.18 -1.47
C ILE A 21 -1.06 3.75 -1.79
N PHE A 22 -1.44 4.88 -1.18
CA PHE A 22 -2.72 5.52 -1.46
C PHE A 22 -2.84 5.97 -2.91
N ALA A 23 -1.75 6.49 -3.49
CA ALA A 23 -1.75 6.90 -4.90
C ALA A 23 -2.03 5.71 -5.82
N ASN A 24 -1.47 4.53 -5.51
CA ASN A 24 -1.78 3.31 -6.26
C ASN A 24 -3.25 2.93 -6.14
N SER A 25 -3.81 3.02 -4.93
CA SER A 25 -5.22 2.70 -4.70
C SER A 25 -6.13 3.64 -5.48
N ILE A 26 -5.84 4.94 -5.43
CA ILE A 26 -6.62 5.95 -6.16
C ILE A 26 -6.53 5.70 -7.66
N TYR A 27 -5.33 5.44 -8.18
CA TYR A 27 -5.13 5.13 -9.60
C TYR A 27 -5.99 3.93 -10.01
N ALA A 28 -5.95 2.86 -9.22
CA ALA A 28 -6.71 1.64 -9.51
C ALA A 28 -8.22 1.92 -9.55
N MET A 29 -8.72 2.73 -8.62
CA MET A 29 -10.13 3.07 -8.58
C MET A 29 -10.54 3.98 -9.74
N VAL A 30 -9.69 4.95 -10.10
CA VAL A 30 -9.95 5.81 -11.25
C VAL A 30 -10.00 5.00 -12.53
N LYS A 31 -9.07 4.06 -12.72
CA LYS A 31 -9.06 3.19 -13.89
C LYS A 31 -10.32 2.35 -13.99
N LYS A 32 -10.79 1.80 -12.88
CA LYS A 32 -12.02 1.02 -12.89
C LYS A 32 -13.24 1.90 -13.20
N ALA A 33 -13.27 3.11 -12.66
CA ALA A 33 -14.36 4.05 -12.91
C ALA A 33 -14.45 4.46 -14.39
N GLN A 34 -13.34 4.40 -15.11
CA GLN A 34 -13.32 4.67 -16.56
C GLN A 34 -13.92 3.53 -17.37
N ARG A 35 -13.97 2.32 -16.81
CA ARG A 35 -14.46 1.12 -17.50
C ARG A 35 -15.90 0.79 -17.17
N THR A 36 -16.32 1.09 -15.95
CA THR A 36 -17.64 0.71 -15.47
C THR A 36 -18.12 1.69 -14.41
N THR A 37 -19.43 1.82 -14.27
CA THR A 37 -20.01 2.62 -13.21
C THR A 37 -20.01 1.79 -11.94
N TYR A 38 -19.39 2.30 -10.88
CA TYR A 38 -19.36 1.65 -9.59
C TYR A 38 -19.05 2.67 -8.49
N GLU A 39 -19.18 2.28 -7.25
CA GLU A 39 -18.88 3.15 -6.11
C GLU A 39 -17.48 2.82 -5.58
N PRO A 40 -16.50 3.71 -5.80
CA PRO A 40 -15.14 3.47 -5.27
C PRO A 40 -15.13 3.48 -3.75
N GLU A 41 -14.43 2.53 -3.17
CA GLU A 41 -14.25 2.45 -1.71
C GLU A 41 -12.80 2.20 -1.37
N LEU A 42 -12.28 3.02 -0.46
CA LEU A 42 -10.96 2.86 0.11
C LEU A 42 -11.11 2.69 1.60
N SER A 43 -10.62 1.60 2.16
CA SER A 43 -10.67 1.38 3.59
C SER A 43 -9.28 1.25 4.18
N THR A 44 -9.11 1.74 5.39
CA THR A 44 -7.86 1.67 6.14
C THR A 44 -8.18 1.18 7.54
N LYS A 45 -7.44 0.15 7.98
CA LYS A 45 -7.62 -0.41 9.31
C LYS A 45 -6.27 -0.52 9.99
N VAL A 46 -6.19 -0.07 11.23
CA VAL A 46 -4.98 -0.16 12.05
C VAL A 46 -5.28 -1.00 13.27
N THR A 47 -4.47 -2.02 13.48
CA THR A 47 -4.59 -2.88 14.66
C THR A 47 -3.23 -3.03 15.32
N THR A 48 -3.23 -3.27 16.63
CA THR A 48 -2.01 -3.53 17.39
C THR A 48 -2.14 -4.86 18.09
N ALA A 49 -1.06 -5.63 18.11
CA ALA A 49 -1.00 -6.90 18.82
C ALA A 49 0.41 -7.06 19.37
N GLY A 50 0.55 -6.99 20.71
CA GLY A 50 1.86 -7.02 21.32
C GLY A 50 2.72 -5.86 20.85
N LYS A 51 3.86 -6.17 20.24
CA LYS A 51 4.80 -5.17 19.73
C LYS A 51 4.66 -4.93 18.24
N THR A 52 3.57 -5.37 17.63
CA THR A 52 3.37 -5.25 16.19
C THR A 52 2.17 -4.38 15.88
N ILE A 53 2.35 -3.45 14.96
CA ILE A 53 1.28 -2.63 14.39
C ILE A 53 1.00 -3.16 13.00
N THR A 54 -0.26 -3.42 12.70
CA THR A 54 -0.68 -3.87 11.37
C THR A 54 -1.59 -2.84 10.76
N ILE A 55 -1.26 -2.41 9.54
CA ILE A 55 -2.03 -1.42 8.80
C ILE A 55 -2.49 -2.07 7.51
N VAL A 56 -3.81 -2.11 7.30
CA VAL A 56 -4.41 -2.70 6.11
C VAL A 56 -5.04 -1.59 5.28
N ILE A 57 -4.64 -1.50 4.02
CA ILE A 57 -5.17 -0.52 3.07
C ILE A 57 -5.76 -1.29 1.91
N ARG A 58 -7.08 -1.20 1.75
CA ARG A 58 -7.81 -1.96 0.74
C ARG A 58 -8.62 -1.04 -0.16
N ASP A 59 -8.52 -1.24 -1.46
CA ASP A 59 -9.35 -0.56 -2.45
C ASP A 59 -10.14 -1.57 -3.29
N ASN A 60 -11.22 -1.12 -3.88
CA ASN A 60 -12.04 -1.93 -4.78
C ASN A 60 -11.85 -1.52 -6.25
N GLY A 61 -10.61 -1.16 -6.61
CA GLY A 61 -10.27 -0.76 -7.96
C GLY A 61 -10.04 -1.95 -8.90
N ILE A 62 -9.17 -1.75 -9.89
CA ILE A 62 -8.92 -2.78 -10.92
C ILE A 62 -8.15 -3.99 -10.40
N GLY A 63 -7.56 -3.91 -9.20
CA GLY A 63 -6.74 -4.99 -8.69
C GLY A 63 -5.45 -5.17 -9.47
N ILE A 64 -4.77 -6.27 -9.18
CA ILE A 64 -3.49 -6.61 -9.81
C ILE A 64 -3.60 -8.04 -10.34
N GLU A 65 -3.15 -8.25 -11.58
CA GLU A 65 -3.15 -9.59 -12.15
C GLU A 65 -2.19 -10.50 -11.41
N GLU A 66 -2.58 -11.77 -11.26
CA GLU A 66 -1.76 -12.77 -10.58
C GLU A 66 -0.39 -12.92 -11.22
N THR A 67 -0.30 -12.75 -12.52
CA THR A 67 0.96 -12.90 -13.25
C THR A 67 1.99 -11.83 -12.93
N ILE A 68 1.57 -10.68 -12.41
CA ILE A 68 2.46 -9.55 -12.14
C ILE A 68 2.58 -9.20 -10.66
N ILE A 69 1.78 -9.82 -9.81
CA ILE A 69 1.72 -9.43 -8.40
C ILE A 69 3.08 -9.57 -7.69
N ASN A 70 3.90 -10.52 -8.11
CA ASN A 70 5.22 -10.73 -7.54
C ASN A 70 6.25 -9.69 -7.99
N LYS A 71 5.91 -8.86 -8.95
CA LYS A 71 6.82 -7.88 -9.53
C LYS A 71 6.54 -6.44 -9.08
N ILE A 72 5.46 -6.20 -8.35
CA ILE A 72 5.02 -4.82 -8.07
C ILE A 72 5.99 -4.05 -7.18
N PHE A 73 6.84 -4.75 -6.43
CA PHE A 73 7.85 -4.12 -5.59
C PHE A 73 9.23 -4.06 -6.26
N ASP A 74 9.35 -4.51 -7.51
CA ASP A 74 10.61 -4.43 -8.23
C ASP A 74 10.89 -2.98 -8.65
N PRO A 75 12.17 -2.57 -8.67
CA PRO A 75 12.51 -1.22 -9.13
C PRO A 75 11.99 -0.97 -10.55
N PHE A 76 11.39 0.20 -10.75
CA PHE A 76 10.91 0.67 -12.05
C PHE A 76 9.75 -0.15 -12.65
N PHE A 77 9.24 -1.15 -11.95
CA PHE A 77 8.05 -1.86 -12.43
C PHE A 77 6.83 -0.95 -12.35
N THR A 78 6.08 -0.84 -13.44
CA THR A 78 4.82 -0.11 -13.48
C THR A 78 3.98 -0.58 -14.66
N THR A 79 2.64 -0.60 -14.44
CA THR A 79 1.67 -0.80 -15.52
C THR A 79 1.03 0.52 -15.93
N LYS A 80 1.43 1.63 -15.28
CA LYS A 80 0.89 2.95 -15.60
C LYS A 80 1.54 3.47 -16.87
N PRO A 81 0.82 4.27 -17.67
CA PRO A 81 1.41 4.88 -18.88
C PRO A 81 2.61 5.75 -18.54
N THR A 82 3.50 5.89 -19.52
CA THR A 82 4.67 6.75 -19.40
C THR A 82 4.25 8.17 -18.98
N GLY A 83 4.89 8.71 -17.97
CA GLY A 83 4.58 10.03 -17.46
C GLY A 83 3.62 10.06 -16.28
N GLU A 84 2.89 8.96 -16.00
CA GLU A 84 1.99 8.89 -14.84
C GLU A 84 2.68 8.35 -13.59
N ALA A 85 3.70 7.51 -13.76
CA ALA A 85 4.45 6.97 -12.64
C ALA A 85 5.85 6.56 -13.07
N SER A 86 6.80 6.70 -12.17
CA SER A 86 8.19 6.29 -12.42
C SER A 86 8.42 4.80 -12.17
N GLY A 87 7.50 4.13 -11.48
CA GLY A 87 7.68 2.73 -11.11
C GLY A 87 8.54 2.52 -9.88
N VAL A 88 8.89 3.58 -9.15
CA VAL A 88 9.74 3.46 -7.96
C VAL A 88 8.97 3.60 -6.65
N GLY A 89 7.71 4.04 -6.69
CA GLY A 89 6.94 4.30 -5.47
C GLY A 89 6.80 3.08 -4.56
N LEU A 90 6.34 1.96 -5.10
CA LEU A 90 6.17 0.74 -4.31
C LEU A 90 7.50 0.10 -3.93
N TYR A 91 8.50 0.18 -4.80
CA TYR A 91 9.83 -0.29 -4.47
C TYR A 91 10.38 0.46 -3.24
N LEU A 92 10.29 1.79 -3.25
CA LEU A 92 10.76 2.60 -2.14
C LEU A 92 9.94 2.35 -0.88
N ALA A 93 8.63 2.19 -1.00
CA ALA A 93 7.76 1.85 0.13
C ALA A 93 8.21 0.54 0.78
N HIS A 94 8.47 -0.47 -0.02
CA HIS A 94 8.96 -1.76 0.47
C HIS A 94 10.28 -1.60 1.21
N GLU A 95 11.23 -0.84 0.63
CA GLU A 95 12.53 -0.62 1.24
C GLU A 95 12.44 0.12 2.57
N VAL A 96 11.60 1.15 2.65
CA VAL A 96 11.42 1.91 3.89
C VAL A 96 10.86 1.00 5.00
N ILE A 97 9.82 0.23 4.69
CA ILE A 97 9.20 -0.66 5.68
C ILE A 97 10.18 -1.75 6.13
N GLN A 98 10.95 -2.32 5.22
CA GLN A 98 11.97 -3.32 5.55
C GLN A 98 13.05 -2.72 6.46
N ASN A 99 13.47 -1.49 6.19
CA ASN A 99 14.49 -0.82 6.99
C ASN A 99 14.04 -0.56 8.44
N TYR A 100 12.73 -0.45 8.67
CA TYR A 100 12.19 -0.31 10.02
C TYR A 100 11.88 -1.64 10.69
N GLY A 101 12.28 -2.75 10.08
CA GLY A 101 12.05 -4.07 10.65
C GLY A 101 10.64 -4.59 10.43
N GLY A 102 9.90 -3.98 9.54
CA GLY A 102 8.55 -4.39 9.20
C GLY A 102 8.48 -5.19 7.91
N ASP A 103 7.27 -5.37 7.43
CA ASP A 103 7.02 -6.09 6.19
C ASP A 103 5.82 -5.45 5.48
N ILE A 104 5.77 -5.61 4.17
CA ILE A 104 4.63 -5.17 3.36
C ILE A 104 4.24 -6.33 2.45
N ARG A 105 2.94 -6.65 2.46
CA ARG A 105 2.39 -7.72 1.65
C ARG A 105 1.22 -7.19 0.84
N VAL A 106 0.94 -7.86 -0.26
CA VAL A 106 -0.16 -7.50 -1.14
C VAL A 106 -1.00 -8.73 -1.41
N ASP A 107 -2.31 -8.55 -1.38
CA ASP A 107 -3.29 -9.54 -1.82
C ASP A 107 -4.24 -8.83 -2.76
N SER A 108 -4.58 -9.46 -3.86
CA SER A 108 -5.38 -8.79 -4.88
C SER A 108 -6.09 -9.81 -5.76
N VAL A 109 -7.29 -9.43 -6.20
CA VAL A 109 -8.01 -10.15 -7.24
C VAL A 109 -8.34 -9.14 -8.33
N LYS A 110 -7.96 -9.45 -9.56
CA LYS A 110 -8.19 -8.57 -10.71
C LYS A 110 -9.65 -8.15 -10.79
N ASP A 111 -9.87 -6.86 -10.97
CA ASP A 111 -11.18 -6.22 -11.09
C ASP A 111 -12.05 -6.30 -9.83
N GLU A 112 -11.52 -6.78 -8.72
CA GLU A 112 -12.26 -6.85 -7.45
C GLU A 112 -11.64 -5.98 -6.37
N PHE A 113 -10.37 -6.23 -6.02
CA PHE A 113 -9.74 -5.46 -4.95
C PHE A 113 -8.22 -5.56 -4.99
N CYS A 114 -7.59 -4.64 -4.27
CA CYS A 114 -6.18 -4.74 -3.91
C CYS A 114 -6.04 -4.37 -2.43
N GLU A 115 -5.31 -5.18 -1.68
CA GLU A 115 -5.13 -4.98 -0.25
C GLU A 115 -3.66 -5.05 0.10
N PHE A 116 -3.13 -3.96 0.65
CA PHE A 116 -1.78 -3.92 1.20
C PHE A 116 -1.84 -4.11 2.70
N THR A 117 -1.02 -5.01 3.22
CA THR A 117 -0.88 -5.24 4.66
C THR A 117 0.54 -4.87 5.07
N ILE A 118 0.65 -3.87 5.92
CA ILE A 118 1.93 -3.36 6.40
C ILE A 118 2.04 -3.69 7.87
N THR A 119 3.14 -4.33 8.26
CA THR A 119 3.44 -4.59 9.66
C THR A 119 4.68 -3.79 10.06
N LEU A 120 4.63 -3.21 11.23
CA LEU A 120 5.73 -2.41 11.78
C LEU A 120 5.90 -2.74 13.26
N PRO A 121 7.15 -2.74 13.77
CA PRO A 121 7.36 -2.88 15.20
C PRO A 121 6.95 -1.60 15.91
N ALA A 122 6.26 -1.74 17.04
CA ALA A 122 5.90 -0.62 17.88
C ALA A 122 6.99 -0.36 18.91
N LEU A 123 7.19 0.93 19.23
CA LEU A 123 8.09 1.31 20.31
C LEU A 123 7.36 1.06 21.62
N MET A 124 7.84 0.12 22.39
CA MET A 124 7.25 -0.22 23.70
C MET A 124 8.09 0.37 24.81
N LYS A 125 7.41 1.03 25.73
CA LYS A 125 8.06 1.58 26.91
C LYS A 125 7.66 0.80 28.15
#